data_d0ef656351e8603d1304b5f653bf0441
#
_entry.id   d0ef656351e8603d1304b5f653bf0441
#
_cell.length_a   1.000
_cell.length_b   1.000
_cell.length_c   1.000
_cell.angle_alpha   90.00
_cell.angle_beta   90.00
_cell.angle_gamma   90.00
#
_symmetry.space_group_name_H-M   'P 1'
#
loop_
_entity.id
_entity.type
_entity.pdbx_description
1 polymer ?
#
loop_
_entity_poly.entity_id
_entity_poly.type
_entity_poly.pdbx_seq_one_letter_code
_entity_poly.pdbx_strand_id
1 'polypeptide(L)'
;MDNTVLDTRAEHLTLLEENIREAMRHRSLDPHEDQHAVRGLIDEHLNDYEQRRTRISLPDLGDRESVIQRLHDEICGFGVIQPFLDDESVEEIWINSPDEIFIARNGESELTGLHLSAEAINSLLERMLKPSGRRVDLSSPFVDASLPDGSRLHAVIPDITRRHTSINIRKFVVRARRLPDLVRMNSLRAGAASLLHAAVESGMNILVSGATQAGKTTMLNCLSASIPPRERVITCEEIFELAVPLRDVVGLQCRQPNLEGTGAIELRRLVKEALRMRPDRILIGEVREAESLDMLIALNAGLPGMCTIHANSARDAVTKICTLPLLAGENISSAFVVPTVASCFDIVVHCGRDSRGQRQVEEISMLGGRVEDGVIEMSPLFVRRDGQMVCVALELPNPDRWIRAGHRPEQVLATAKAGQ
;
A
#
# COMPACT_ATOMS: atom_id res chain seq x y z
N MET A 1 -2.22 -24.37 39.81
CA MET A 1 -2.46 -25.70 39.19
C MET A 1 -2.38 -25.69 37.66
N ASP A 2 -2.14 -24.55 37.01
CA ASP A 2 -2.37 -24.44 35.55
C ASP A 2 -1.13 -24.44 34.64
N ASN A 3 0.06 -24.14 35.15
CA ASN A 3 1.25 -24.06 34.28
C ASN A 3 1.69 -25.41 33.69
N THR A 4 1.57 -26.51 34.44
CA THR A 4 2.03 -27.83 33.98
C THR A 4 1.11 -28.41 32.89
N VAL A 5 -0.18 -28.13 32.91
CA VAL A 5 -1.16 -28.61 31.91
C VAL A 5 -1.03 -27.84 30.60
N LEU A 6 -0.76 -26.53 30.66
CA LEU A 6 -0.51 -25.68 29.49
C LEU A 6 0.79 -26.07 28.78
N ASP A 7 1.84 -26.39 29.55
CA ASP A 7 3.13 -26.82 29.01
C ASP A 7 3.01 -28.17 28.26
N THR A 8 2.31 -29.13 28.85
CA THR A 8 2.08 -30.45 28.24
C THR A 8 1.23 -30.37 26.96
N ARG A 9 0.24 -29.48 26.94
CA ARG A 9 -0.59 -29.24 25.73
C ARG A 9 0.22 -28.66 24.58
N ALA A 10 1.08 -27.68 24.85
CA ALA A 10 1.95 -27.06 23.87
C ALA A 10 2.92 -28.07 23.26
N GLU A 11 3.53 -28.92 24.07
CA GLU A 11 4.43 -29.99 23.61
C GLU A 11 3.73 -30.97 22.65
N HIS A 12 2.48 -31.36 22.96
CA HIS A 12 1.72 -32.28 22.11
C HIS A 12 1.28 -31.63 20.79
N LEU A 13 0.99 -30.32 20.76
CA LEU A 13 0.71 -29.59 19.53
C LEU A 13 1.96 -29.50 18.64
N THR A 14 3.13 -29.24 19.22
CA THR A 14 4.42 -29.26 18.51
C THR A 14 4.71 -30.61 17.89
N LEU A 15 4.51 -31.71 18.66
CA LEU A 15 4.70 -33.06 18.16
C LEU A 15 3.73 -33.42 17.01
N LEU A 16 2.48 -32.97 17.10
CA LEU A 16 1.51 -33.13 16.02
C LEU A 16 1.94 -32.37 14.75
N GLU A 17 2.41 -31.14 14.91
CA GLU A 17 2.93 -30.33 13.81
C GLU A 17 4.12 -31.04 13.12
N GLU A 18 5.08 -31.54 13.88
CA GLU A 18 6.24 -32.27 13.34
C GLU A 18 5.81 -33.52 12.55
N ASN A 19 4.88 -34.30 13.08
CA ASN A 19 4.35 -35.50 12.42
C ASN A 19 3.63 -35.15 11.11
N ILE A 20 2.84 -34.08 11.12
CA ILE A 20 2.13 -33.58 9.91
C ILE A 20 3.16 -33.11 8.87
N ARG A 21 4.18 -32.34 9.27
CA ARG A 21 5.26 -31.90 8.37
C ARG A 21 6.03 -33.07 7.76
N GLU A 22 6.26 -34.14 8.52
CA GLU A 22 6.89 -35.35 8.01
C GLU A 22 5.98 -36.07 7.01
N ALA A 23 4.70 -36.23 7.32
CA ALA A 23 3.71 -36.82 6.40
C ALA A 23 3.55 -36.00 5.10
N MET A 24 3.61 -34.68 5.19
CA MET A 24 3.62 -33.81 3.99
C MET A 24 4.84 -34.08 3.11
N ARG A 25 6.04 -34.19 3.71
CA ARG A 25 7.26 -34.53 2.94
C ARG A 25 7.11 -35.87 2.24
N HIS A 26 6.58 -36.88 2.91
CA HIS A 26 6.33 -38.20 2.31
C HIS A 26 5.31 -38.18 1.18
N ARG A 27 4.31 -37.29 1.25
CA ARG A 27 3.28 -37.13 0.21
C ARG A 27 3.65 -36.07 -0.84
N SER A 28 4.83 -35.43 -0.74
CA SER A 28 5.30 -34.37 -1.62
C SER A 28 4.30 -33.19 -1.74
N LEU A 29 3.63 -32.84 -0.64
CA LEU A 29 2.69 -31.73 -0.58
C LEU A 29 3.43 -30.41 -0.36
N ASP A 30 3.08 -29.38 -1.14
CA ASP A 30 3.51 -28.01 -0.91
C ASP A 30 2.50 -27.28 0.00
N PRO A 31 2.93 -26.73 1.15
CA PRO A 31 2.04 -26.05 2.08
C PRO A 31 1.32 -24.82 1.47
N HIS A 32 1.85 -24.21 0.43
CA HIS A 32 1.26 -23.02 -0.20
C HIS A 32 0.33 -23.38 -1.36
N GLU A 33 0.66 -24.43 -2.12
CA GLU A 33 -0.13 -24.85 -3.28
C GLU A 33 -1.24 -25.85 -2.92
N ASP A 34 -0.97 -26.74 -1.95
CA ASP A 34 -1.84 -27.87 -1.60
C ASP A 34 -2.64 -27.67 -0.30
N GLN A 35 -3.02 -26.44 0.05
CA GLN A 35 -3.64 -26.08 1.35
C GLN A 35 -4.83 -26.96 1.72
N HIS A 36 -5.68 -27.35 0.75
CA HIS A 36 -6.82 -28.24 0.98
C HIS A 36 -6.38 -29.66 1.39
N ALA A 37 -5.34 -30.19 0.73
CA ALA A 37 -4.78 -31.50 1.05
C ALA A 37 -4.09 -31.48 2.41
N VAL A 38 -3.40 -30.39 2.75
CA VAL A 38 -2.77 -30.19 4.07
C VAL A 38 -3.83 -30.11 5.16
N ARG A 39 -4.95 -29.41 4.95
CA ARG A 39 -6.06 -29.40 5.92
C ARG A 39 -6.65 -30.78 6.15
N GLY A 40 -6.82 -31.58 5.09
CA GLY A 40 -7.24 -32.97 5.20
C GLY A 40 -6.25 -33.85 6.00
N LEU A 41 -4.95 -33.59 5.81
CA LEU A 41 -3.90 -34.29 6.56
C LEU A 41 -3.88 -33.90 8.04
N ILE A 42 -4.11 -32.63 8.36
CA ILE A 42 -4.27 -32.15 9.74
C ILE A 42 -5.45 -32.88 10.41
N ASP A 43 -6.58 -32.96 9.72
CA ASP A 43 -7.78 -33.65 10.19
C ASP A 43 -7.52 -35.16 10.46
N GLU A 44 -6.78 -35.81 9.55
CA GLU A 44 -6.39 -37.23 9.68
C GLU A 44 -5.57 -37.46 10.95
N HIS A 45 -4.51 -36.64 11.15
CA HIS A 45 -3.63 -36.74 12.32
C HIS A 45 -4.33 -36.39 13.64
N LEU A 46 -5.26 -35.43 13.62
CA LEU A 46 -6.02 -35.04 14.79
C LEU A 46 -7.02 -36.15 15.19
N ASN A 47 -7.67 -36.79 14.19
CA ASN A 47 -8.51 -37.96 14.44
C ASN A 47 -7.75 -39.11 15.09
N ASP A 48 -6.54 -39.41 14.61
CA ASP A 48 -5.66 -40.44 15.22
C ASP A 48 -5.28 -40.06 16.67
N TYR A 49 -4.93 -38.78 16.89
CA TYR A 49 -4.64 -38.28 18.24
C TYR A 49 -5.83 -38.44 19.18
N GLU A 50 -7.04 -38.10 18.80
CA GLU A 50 -8.26 -38.21 19.58
C GLU A 50 -8.61 -39.68 19.88
N GLN A 51 -8.44 -40.58 18.92
CA GLN A 51 -8.61 -42.03 19.15
C GLN A 51 -7.59 -42.59 20.14
N ARG A 52 -6.33 -42.13 20.07
CA ARG A 52 -5.28 -42.53 21.00
C ARG A 52 -5.52 -41.93 22.40
N ARG A 53 -6.03 -40.68 22.47
CA ARG A 53 -6.35 -40.04 23.74
C ARG A 53 -7.32 -40.84 24.59
N THR A 54 -8.27 -41.57 24.00
CA THR A 54 -9.20 -42.44 24.73
C THR A 54 -8.56 -43.69 25.33
N ARG A 55 -7.37 -44.08 24.83
CA ARG A 55 -6.66 -45.31 25.26
C ARG A 55 -5.49 -45.01 26.19
N ILE A 56 -4.79 -43.93 25.96
CA ILE A 56 -3.61 -43.50 26.73
C ILE A 56 -3.80 -42.04 27.12
N SER A 57 -3.87 -41.75 28.36
CA SER A 57 -4.21 -40.45 28.96
C SER A 57 -3.45 -39.24 28.34
N LEU A 58 -3.75 -38.90 27.10
CA LEU A 58 -3.20 -37.70 26.41
C LEU A 58 -3.98 -36.45 26.81
N PRO A 59 -3.35 -35.25 26.80
CA PRO A 59 -4.02 -34.03 27.16
C PRO A 59 -5.13 -33.66 26.14
N ASP A 60 -6.11 -32.95 26.63
CA ASP A 60 -7.12 -32.33 25.78
C ASP A 60 -6.53 -31.13 25.04
N LEU A 61 -6.59 -31.13 23.70
CA LEU A 61 -6.08 -30.03 22.88
C LEU A 61 -7.07 -28.88 22.77
N GLY A 62 -8.31 -29.03 23.28
CA GLY A 62 -9.37 -28.03 23.27
C GLY A 62 -10.25 -28.14 22.05
N ASP A 63 -10.85 -27.00 21.65
CA ASP A 63 -11.76 -26.95 20.51
C ASP A 63 -11.07 -27.41 19.22
N ARG A 64 -11.67 -28.40 18.57
CA ARG A 64 -11.10 -29.05 17.40
C ARG A 64 -10.82 -28.08 16.25
N GLU A 65 -11.79 -27.22 15.92
CA GLU A 65 -11.65 -26.30 14.79
C GLU A 65 -10.54 -25.26 15.06
N SER A 66 -10.45 -24.79 16.30
CA SER A 66 -9.36 -23.90 16.74
C SER A 66 -7.99 -24.57 16.64
N VAL A 67 -7.88 -25.88 16.94
CA VAL A 67 -6.64 -26.63 16.80
C VAL A 67 -6.27 -26.84 15.34
N ILE A 68 -7.24 -27.19 14.48
CA ILE A 68 -7.03 -27.32 13.04
C ILE A 68 -6.53 -25.99 12.46
N GLN A 69 -7.19 -24.89 12.78
CA GLN A 69 -6.80 -23.58 12.29
C GLN A 69 -5.39 -23.20 12.76
N ARG A 70 -5.08 -23.41 14.03
CA ARG A 70 -3.74 -23.15 14.57
C ARG A 70 -2.65 -23.96 13.84
N LEU A 71 -2.87 -25.27 13.66
CA LEU A 71 -1.91 -26.13 12.95
C LEU A 71 -1.78 -25.73 11.49
N HIS A 72 -2.89 -25.35 10.85
CA HIS A 72 -2.87 -24.84 9.49
C HIS A 72 -2.06 -23.54 9.39
N ASP A 73 -2.26 -22.60 10.30
CA ASP A 73 -1.53 -21.32 10.33
C ASP A 73 -0.03 -21.52 10.58
N GLU A 74 0.35 -22.52 11.41
CA GLU A 74 1.77 -22.86 11.64
C GLU A 74 2.42 -23.55 10.44
N ILE A 75 1.67 -24.36 9.69
CA ILE A 75 2.19 -25.17 8.59
C ILE A 75 2.16 -24.40 7.26
N CYS A 76 1.04 -23.79 6.94
CA CYS A 76 0.79 -23.12 5.65
C CYS A 76 0.97 -21.60 5.71
N GLY A 77 0.90 -21.01 6.91
CA GLY A 77 0.96 -19.59 7.14
C GLY A 77 2.17 -19.13 7.93
N PHE A 78 1.97 -18.02 8.65
CA PHE A 78 2.97 -17.38 9.48
C PHE A 78 2.71 -17.59 10.99
N GLY A 79 2.11 -18.71 11.35
CA GLY A 79 1.90 -19.12 12.73
C GLY A 79 1.01 -18.17 13.52
N VAL A 80 1.42 -17.84 14.73
CA VAL A 80 0.63 -17.05 15.68
C VAL A 80 0.30 -15.63 15.20
N ILE A 81 0.96 -15.10 14.17
CA ILE A 81 0.64 -13.82 13.59
C ILE A 81 -0.34 -13.90 12.40
N GLN A 82 -0.61 -15.12 11.89
CA GLN A 82 -1.51 -15.31 10.76
C GLN A 82 -2.91 -14.71 11.00
N PRO A 83 -3.54 -14.87 12.17
CA PRO A 83 -4.84 -14.25 12.44
C PRO A 83 -4.85 -12.73 12.28
N PHE A 84 -3.73 -12.05 12.57
CA PHE A 84 -3.63 -10.60 12.36
C PHE A 84 -3.38 -10.23 10.89
N LEU A 85 -2.73 -11.11 10.13
CA LEU A 85 -2.61 -10.94 8.69
C LEU A 85 -3.97 -11.11 8.00
N ASP A 86 -4.80 -12.01 8.47
CA ASP A 86 -6.13 -12.27 7.91
C ASP A 86 -7.18 -11.24 8.35
N ASP A 87 -6.98 -10.58 9.49
CA ASP A 87 -7.90 -9.55 10.02
C ASP A 87 -7.82 -8.25 9.19
N GLU A 88 -8.84 -7.97 8.38
CA GLU A 88 -8.92 -6.76 7.54
C GLU A 88 -8.89 -5.44 8.33
N SER A 89 -9.14 -5.48 9.64
CA SER A 89 -9.07 -4.29 10.51
C SER A 89 -7.64 -3.92 10.89
N VAL A 90 -6.70 -4.89 10.83
CA VAL A 90 -5.28 -4.69 11.14
C VAL A 90 -4.57 -4.08 9.94
N GLU A 91 -3.91 -2.96 10.13
CA GLU A 91 -3.17 -2.22 9.11
C GLU A 91 -1.66 -2.53 9.11
N GLU A 92 -1.10 -2.69 10.31
CA GLU A 92 0.33 -2.97 10.51
C GLU A 92 0.52 -3.96 11.64
N ILE A 93 1.59 -4.76 11.57
CA ILE A 93 2.06 -5.68 12.61
C ILE A 93 3.55 -5.41 12.76
N TRP A 94 4.03 -5.24 14.00
CA TRP A 94 5.48 -5.15 14.21
C TRP A 94 5.93 -5.89 15.47
N ILE A 95 7.10 -6.48 15.36
CA ILE A 95 7.77 -7.26 16.39
C ILE A 95 9.05 -6.52 16.75
N ASN A 96 9.17 -6.03 17.98
CA ASN A 96 10.37 -5.37 18.48
C ASN A 96 11.21 -6.28 19.36
N SER A 97 10.55 -7.19 20.06
CA SER A 97 11.17 -8.18 20.96
C SER A 97 10.20 -9.34 21.19
N PRO A 98 10.62 -10.43 21.89
CA PRO A 98 9.77 -11.55 22.24
C PRO A 98 8.42 -11.22 22.85
N ASP A 99 8.34 -10.20 23.67
CA ASP A 99 7.14 -9.77 24.40
C ASP A 99 6.51 -8.49 23.84
N GLU A 100 7.12 -7.89 22.83
CA GLU A 100 6.70 -6.62 22.24
C GLU A 100 6.25 -6.81 20.80
N ILE A 101 5.09 -7.45 20.65
CA ILE A 101 4.43 -7.68 19.37
C ILE A 101 3.19 -6.78 19.34
N PHE A 102 3.19 -5.85 18.42
CA PHE A 102 2.15 -4.83 18.28
C PHE A 102 1.39 -5.00 16.97
N ILE A 103 0.16 -4.51 16.97
CA ILE A 103 -0.64 -4.31 15.78
C ILE A 103 -1.16 -2.86 15.74
N ALA A 104 -1.53 -2.40 14.55
CA ALA A 104 -2.26 -1.14 14.39
C ALA A 104 -3.64 -1.38 13.79
N ARG A 105 -4.67 -0.79 14.41
CA ARG A 105 -6.04 -0.69 13.91
C ARG A 105 -6.49 0.76 13.87
N ASN A 106 -7.02 1.21 12.73
CA ASN A 106 -7.46 2.62 12.56
C ASN A 106 -6.37 3.66 12.88
N GLY A 107 -5.09 3.28 12.73
CA GLY A 107 -3.95 4.14 13.05
C GLY A 107 -3.58 4.18 14.54
N GLU A 108 -4.25 3.42 15.40
CA GLU A 108 -3.91 3.26 16.83
C GLU A 108 -3.14 1.96 17.04
N SER A 109 -2.08 2.02 17.86
CA SER A 109 -1.25 0.87 18.19
C SER A 109 -1.77 0.13 19.41
N GLU A 110 -1.75 -1.21 19.34
CA GLU A 110 -2.14 -2.12 20.43
C GLU A 110 -1.00 -3.11 20.67
N LEU A 111 -0.64 -3.32 21.94
CA LEU A 111 0.24 -4.42 22.32
C LEU A 111 -0.58 -5.72 22.32
N THR A 112 -0.12 -6.74 21.60
CA THR A 112 -0.76 -8.07 21.63
C THR A 112 -0.33 -8.83 22.88
N GLY A 113 -1.10 -9.83 23.26
CA GLY A 113 -0.72 -10.77 24.32
C GLY A 113 0.19 -11.92 23.84
N LEU A 114 0.76 -11.80 22.65
CA LEU A 114 1.62 -12.85 22.09
C LEU A 114 3.02 -12.79 22.68
N HIS A 115 3.60 -13.99 22.83
CA HIS A 115 5.01 -14.18 23.17
C HIS A 115 5.65 -15.10 22.13
N LEU A 116 6.81 -14.70 21.61
CA LEU A 116 7.63 -15.50 20.70
C LEU A 116 9.06 -15.56 21.23
N SER A 117 9.71 -16.72 21.16
CA SER A 117 11.16 -16.76 21.46
C SER A 117 11.95 -16.03 20.35
N ALA A 118 13.19 -15.66 20.67
CA ALA A 118 14.07 -15.03 19.67
C ALA A 118 14.31 -15.94 18.46
N GLU A 119 14.42 -17.25 18.69
CA GLU A 119 14.56 -18.28 17.65
C GLU A 119 13.30 -18.38 16.79
N ALA A 120 12.10 -18.30 17.41
CA ALA A 120 10.83 -18.30 16.70
C ALA A 120 10.66 -17.07 15.81
N ILE A 121 11.09 -15.88 16.28
CA ILE A 121 11.09 -14.66 15.48
C ILE A 121 12.00 -14.81 14.25
N ASN A 122 13.21 -15.35 14.41
CA ASN A 122 14.13 -15.55 13.29
C ASN A 122 13.58 -16.59 12.29
N SER A 123 13.04 -17.71 12.78
CA SER A 123 12.41 -18.72 11.92
C SER A 123 11.18 -18.17 11.17
N LEU A 124 10.41 -17.30 11.82
CA LEU A 124 9.30 -16.60 11.19
C LEU A 124 9.78 -15.68 10.06
N LEU A 125 10.84 -14.91 10.30
CA LEU A 125 11.43 -14.05 9.29
C LEU A 125 11.94 -14.86 8.09
N GLU A 126 12.64 -15.96 8.31
CA GLU A 126 13.11 -16.85 7.24
C GLU A 126 11.95 -17.38 6.38
N ARG A 127 10.86 -17.82 7.02
CA ARG A 127 9.64 -18.27 6.33
C ARG A 127 9.04 -17.16 5.48
N MET A 128 8.98 -15.93 6.00
CA MET A 128 8.45 -14.77 5.28
C MET A 128 9.29 -14.37 4.07
N LEU A 129 10.60 -14.51 4.15
CA LEU A 129 11.53 -14.15 3.07
C LEU A 129 11.60 -15.21 1.97
N LYS A 130 11.33 -16.49 2.30
CA LYS A 130 11.47 -17.62 1.38
C LYS A 130 10.75 -17.42 0.04
N PRO A 131 9.46 -16.99 -0.03
CA PRO A 131 8.75 -16.78 -1.28
C PRO A 131 9.38 -15.70 -2.17
N SER A 132 9.98 -14.68 -1.57
CA SER A 132 10.64 -13.58 -2.28
C SER A 132 12.05 -13.91 -2.76
N GLY A 133 12.62 -15.04 -2.33
CA GLY A 133 14.02 -15.41 -2.58
C GLY A 133 15.03 -14.50 -1.90
N ARG A 134 14.59 -13.64 -0.97
CA ARG A 134 15.44 -12.71 -0.25
C ARG A 134 16.07 -13.34 0.97
N ARG A 135 17.16 -12.72 1.42
CA ARG A 135 17.89 -13.12 2.63
C ARG A 135 18.27 -11.88 3.42
N VAL A 136 18.48 -12.08 4.69
CA VAL A 136 19.07 -11.10 5.61
C VAL A 136 20.22 -11.76 6.35
N ASP A 137 21.36 -11.13 6.40
CA ASP A 137 22.56 -11.59 7.09
C ASP A 137 23.41 -10.41 7.56
N LEU A 138 24.55 -10.69 8.20
CA LEU A 138 25.43 -9.63 8.73
C LEU A 138 26.03 -8.72 7.64
N SER A 139 26.11 -9.17 6.40
CA SER A 139 26.59 -8.34 5.27
C SER A 139 25.48 -7.43 4.73
N SER A 140 24.22 -7.83 4.90
CA SER A 140 23.02 -7.06 4.56
C SER A 140 21.99 -7.21 5.71
N PRO A 141 22.16 -6.42 6.81
CA PRO A 141 21.45 -6.63 8.05
C PRO A 141 20.02 -6.10 8.07
N PHE A 142 19.51 -5.63 6.94
CA PHE A 142 18.13 -5.21 6.72
C PHE A 142 17.61 -5.70 5.37
N VAL A 143 16.31 -5.95 5.29
CA VAL A 143 15.67 -6.45 4.08
C VAL A 143 14.27 -5.89 3.93
N ASP A 144 13.92 -5.54 2.69
CA ASP A 144 12.56 -5.26 2.25
C ASP A 144 12.06 -6.40 1.37
N ALA A 145 10.85 -6.87 1.62
CA ALA A 145 10.21 -7.92 0.85
C ALA A 145 8.70 -7.69 0.74
N SER A 146 8.05 -8.42 -0.16
CA SER A 146 6.59 -8.54 -0.19
C SER A 146 6.18 -9.94 0.24
N LEU A 147 5.18 -10.04 1.08
CA LEU A 147 4.54 -11.30 1.46
C LEU A 147 3.59 -11.76 0.33
N PRO A 148 3.18 -13.04 0.32
CA PRO A 148 2.27 -13.56 -0.71
C PRO A 148 0.92 -12.83 -0.81
N ASP A 149 0.43 -12.26 0.29
CA ASP A 149 -0.79 -11.46 0.36
C ASP A 149 -0.60 -10.01 -0.15
N GLY A 150 0.61 -9.64 -0.58
CA GLY A 150 0.98 -8.30 -1.01
C GLY A 150 1.42 -7.37 0.12
N SER A 151 1.40 -7.80 1.37
CA SER A 151 1.88 -7.02 2.51
C SER A 151 3.38 -6.71 2.37
N ARG A 152 3.80 -5.51 2.78
CA ARG A 152 5.21 -5.10 2.80
C ARG A 152 5.85 -5.56 4.09
N LEU A 153 6.96 -6.26 3.96
CA LEU A 153 7.81 -6.68 5.06
C LEU A 153 9.09 -5.84 5.06
N HIS A 154 9.43 -5.27 6.20
CA HIS A 154 10.75 -4.72 6.49
C HIS A 154 11.31 -5.40 7.74
N ALA A 155 12.55 -5.87 7.67
CA ALA A 155 13.20 -6.47 8.83
C ALA A 155 14.64 -5.99 8.99
N VAL A 156 15.06 -5.92 10.26
CA VAL A 156 16.41 -5.53 10.66
C VAL A 156 16.88 -6.52 11.73
N ILE A 157 18.07 -7.10 11.54
CA ILE A 157 18.62 -8.09 12.47
C ILE A 157 19.53 -7.46 13.53
N PRO A 158 19.84 -8.19 14.63
CA PRO A 158 20.87 -7.80 15.60
C PRO A 158 22.22 -7.52 14.92
N ASP A 159 22.91 -6.56 15.38
CA ASP A 159 24.07 -5.79 14.92
C ASP A 159 23.68 -4.33 14.62
N ILE A 160 22.58 -4.13 13.91
CA ILE A 160 21.95 -2.80 13.71
C ILE A 160 20.92 -2.54 14.81
N THR A 161 20.07 -3.52 15.13
CA THR A 161 19.21 -3.44 16.32
C THR A 161 20.01 -3.79 17.58
N ARG A 162 19.55 -3.31 18.72
CA ARG A 162 20.31 -3.48 19.98
C ARG A 162 20.38 -4.93 20.45
N ARG A 163 19.30 -5.72 20.30
CA ARG A 163 19.21 -7.07 20.89
C ARG A 163 18.45 -8.08 20.03
N HIS A 164 17.30 -7.70 19.49
CA HIS A 164 16.35 -8.60 18.83
C HIS A 164 16.14 -8.22 17.38
N THR A 165 15.83 -9.18 16.54
CA THR A 165 15.34 -8.94 15.19
C THR A 165 14.05 -8.14 15.27
N SER A 166 14.01 -7.01 14.56
CA SER A 166 12.81 -6.19 14.40
C SER A 166 12.15 -6.50 13.06
N ILE A 167 10.85 -6.76 13.08
CA ILE A 167 10.06 -7.05 11.89
C ILE A 167 8.90 -6.05 11.83
N ASN A 168 8.69 -5.45 10.68
CA ASN A 168 7.56 -4.56 10.42
C ASN A 168 6.81 -5.07 9.20
N ILE A 169 5.51 -5.32 9.34
CA ILE A 169 4.64 -5.77 8.26
C ILE A 169 3.54 -4.72 8.09
N ARG A 170 3.50 -4.12 6.91
CA ARG A 170 2.45 -3.17 6.55
C ARG A 170 1.52 -3.82 5.56
N LYS A 171 0.27 -4.03 5.99
CA LYS A 171 -0.76 -4.64 5.15
C LYS A 171 -1.31 -3.65 4.15
N PHE A 172 -1.65 -4.17 2.99
CA PHE A 172 -2.40 -3.42 1.99
C PHE A 172 -3.91 -3.57 2.25
N VAL A 173 -4.46 -2.72 3.12
CA VAL A 173 -5.90 -2.74 3.44
C VAL A 173 -6.67 -1.81 2.51
N VAL A 174 -7.46 -2.37 1.60
CA VAL A 174 -8.29 -1.60 0.66
C VAL A 174 -9.61 -1.23 1.34
N ARG A 175 -9.67 -0.07 1.98
CA ARG A 175 -10.91 0.44 2.62
C ARG A 175 -11.83 1.19 1.66
N ALA A 176 -11.29 1.77 0.63
CA ALA A 176 -12.02 2.51 -0.41
C ALA A 176 -11.46 2.17 -1.79
N ARG A 177 -12.35 1.87 -2.73
CA ARG A 177 -12.02 1.50 -4.11
C ARG A 177 -12.47 2.56 -5.12
N ARG A 178 -13.39 3.42 -4.73
CA ARG A 178 -14.00 4.46 -5.59
C ARG A 178 -14.23 5.74 -4.80
N LEU A 179 -14.31 6.87 -5.48
CA LEU A 179 -14.59 8.16 -4.85
C LEU A 179 -15.87 8.18 -3.96
N PRO A 180 -16.98 7.50 -4.32
CA PRO A 180 -18.14 7.40 -3.43
C PRO A 180 -17.85 6.69 -2.09
N ASP A 181 -16.86 5.82 -2.03
CA ASP A 181 -16.47 5.16 -0.76
C ASP A 181 -15.86 6.19 0.20
N LEU A 182 -15.01 7.08 -0.32
CA LEU A 182 -14.43 8.18 0.46
C LEU A 182 -15.51 9.16 0.96
N VAL A 183 -16.58 9.34 0.18
CA VAL A 183 -17.74 10.15 0.61
C VAL A 183 -18.47 9.48 1.77
N ARG A 184 -18.72 8.17 1.69
CA ARG A 184 -19.36 7.42 2.79
C ARG A 184 -18.51 7.41 4.07
N MET A 185 -17.19 7.48 3.93
CA MET A 185 -16.24 7.56 5.06
C MET A 185 -16.05 8.99 5.59
N ASN A 186 -16.77 9.98 5.08
CA ASN A 186 -16.60 11.41 5.38
C ASN A 186 -15.18 11.96 5.11
N SER A 187 -14.37 11.23 4.35
CA SER A 187 -13.03 11.66 3.94
C SER A 187 -13.06 12.69 2.80
N LEU A 188 -14.09 12.62 1.96
CA LEU A 188 -14.29 13.48 0.79
C LEU A 188 -15.77 13.91 0.72
N ARG A 189 -16.02 15.11 0.22
CA ARG A 189 -17.37 15.59 -0.01
C ARG A 189 -17.91 15.12 -1.37
N ALA A 190 -19.23 14.91 -1.49
CA ALA A 190 -19.86 14.45 -2.72
C ALA A 190 -19.61 15.37 -3.93
N GLY A 191 -19.71 16.69 -3.72
CA GLY A 191 -19.40 17.67 -4.78
C GLY A 191 -17.93 17.63 -5.24
N ALA A 192 -17.00 17.43 -4.31
CA ALA A 192 -15.57 17.25 -4.63
C ALA A 192 -15.33 15.92 -5.36
N ALA A 193 -16.01 14.84 -4.96
CA ALA A 193 -15.94 13.56 -5.67
C ALA A 193 -16.43 13.68 -7.12
N SER A 194 -17.53 14.39 -7.36
CA SER A 194 -18.06 14.63 -8.71
C SER A 194 -17.09 15.45 -9.57
N LEU A 195 -16.45 16.48 -9.00
CA LEU A 195 -15.45 17.28 -9.70
C LEU A 195 -14.22 16.43 -10.06
N LEU A 196 -13.70 15.65 -9.11
CA LEU A 196 -12.54 14.80 -9.35
C LEU A 196 -12.84 13.69 -10.39
N HIS A 197 -14.04 13.11 -10.36
CA HIS A 197 -14.48 12.16 -11.38
C HIS A 197 -14.43 12.78 -12.78
N ALA A 198 -15.06 13.93 -12.97
CA ALA A 198 -15.04 14.65 -14.24
C ALA A 198 -13.62 15.05 -14.67
N ALA A 199 -12.76 15.43 -13.73
CA ALA A 199 -11.35 15.74 -14.00
C ALA A 199 -10.57 14.54 -14.55
N VAL A 200 -10.75 13.35 -13.92
CA VAL A 200 -10.11 12.12 -14.41
C VAL A 200 -10.64 11.73 -15.79
N GLU A 201 -11.96 11.77 -16.02
CA GLU A 201 -12.54 11.52 -17.33
C GLU A 201 -12.01 12.50 -18.39
N SER A 202 -11.76 13.75 -18.00
CA SER A 202 -11.19 14.80 -18.88
C SER A 202 -9.70 14.60 -19.19
N GLY A 203 -9.06 13.59 -18.67
CA GLY A 203 -7.62 13.39 -18.88
C GLY A 203 -6.74 14.40 -18.13
N MET A 204 -7.21 14.95 -17.03
CA MET A 204 -6.40 15.85 -16.22
C MET A 204 -5.32 15.12 -15.45
N ASN A 205 -4.17 15.77 -15.32
CA ASN A 205 -3.05 15.28 -14.55
C ASN A 205 -3.21 15.68 -13.09
N ILE A 206 -3.23 14.68 -12.20
CA ILE A 206 -3.53 14.89 -10.79
C ILE A 206 -2.34 14.50 -9.92
N LEU A 207 -1.90 15.42 -9.08
CA LEU A 207 -0.90 15.21 -8.04
C LEU A 207 -1.61 14.99 -6.70
N VAL A 208 -1.49 13.80 -6.13
CA VAL A 208 -2.02 13.49 -4.80
C VAL A 208 -0.91 13.66 -3.77
N SER A 209 -1.12 14.48 -2.77
CA SER A 209 -0.12 14.81 -1.75
C SER A 209 -0.60 14.52 -0.34
N GLY A 210 0.33 14.43 0.60
CA GLY A 210 0.06 14.24 2.02
C GLY A 210 1.22 13.60 2.76
N ALA A 211 1.15 13.60 4.08
CA ALA A 211 2.11 12.94 4.95
C ALA A 211 2.07 11.40 4.80
N THR A 212 2.97 10.71 5.50
CA THR A 212 2.92 9.24 5.62
C THR A 212 1.58 8.81 6.24
N GLN A 213 0.97 7.75 5.68
CA GLN A 213 -0.32 7.21 6.11
C GLN A 213 -1.52 8.18 5.98
N ALA A 214 -1.40 9.31 5.27
CA ALA A 214 -2.51 10.25 5.03
C ALA A 214 -3.57 9.73 4.05
N GLY A 215 -3.35 8.57 3.40
CA GLY A 215 -4.29 7.97 2.46
C GLY A 215 -4.05 8.34 0.99
N LYS A 216 -2.83 8.76 0.62
CA LYS A 216 -2.45 9.12 -0.77
C LYS A 216 -2.74 7.99 -1.76
N THR A 217 -2.22 6.78 -1.49
CA THR A 217 -2.41 5.61 -2.36
C THR A 217 -3.88 5.22 -2.47
N THR A 218 -4.64 5.32 -1.36
CA THR A 218 -6.09 5.09 -1.36
C THR A 218 -6.82 6.10 -2.26
N MET A 219 -6.44 7.40 -2.18
CA MET A 219 -6.99 8.44 -3.05
C MET A 219 -6.66 8.16 -4.51
N LEU A 220 -5.40 7.81 -4.82
CA LEU A 220 -4.98 7.48 -6.19
C LEU A 220 -5.74 6.26 -6.74
N ASN A 221 -5.96 5.23 -5.92
CA ASN A 221 -6.81 4.08 -6.28
C ASN A 221 -8.25 4.50 -6.56
N CYS A 222 -8.84 5.36 -5.71
CA CYS A 222 -10.21 5.86 -5.91
C CYS A 222 -10.34 6.71 -7.18
N LEU A 223 -9.32 7.52 -7.49
CA LEU A 223 -9.26 8.30 -8.74
C LEU A 223 -9.13 7.38 -9.96
N SER A 224 -8.30 6.35 -9.88
CA SER A 224 -8.08 5.41 -10.98
C SER A 224 -9.37 4.69 -11.42
N ALA A 225 -10.30 4.49 -10.50
CA ALA A 225 -11.61 3.91 -10.79
C ALA A 225 -12.53 4.83 -11.61
N SER A 226 -12.15 6.10 -11.80
CA SER A 226 -12.85 7.07 -12.67
C SER A 226 -12.26 7.15 -14.07
N ILE A 227 -11.19 6.41 -14.36
CA ILE A 227 -10.60 6.34 -15.71
C ILE A 227 -11.59 5.63 -16.64
N PRO A 228 -11.80 6.13 -17.88
CA PRO A 228 -12.67 5.47 -18.84
C PRO A 228 -12.31 4.00 -19.07
N PRO A 229 -13.28 3.07 -19.11
CA PRO A 229 -13.03 1.62 -19.08
C PRO A 229 -12.35 1.05 -20.33
N ARG A 230 -12.20 1.85 -21.39
CA ARG A 230 -11.54 1.45 -22.64
C ARG A 230 -10.06 1.88 -22.69
N GLU A 231 -9.61 2.65 -21.72
CA GLU A 231 -8.24 3.14 -21.67
C GLU A 231 -7.30 2.08 -21.11
N ARG A 232 -6.10 2.01 -21.70
CA ARG A 232 -4.99 1.19 -21.22
C ARG A 232 -4.19 1.95 -20.17
N VAL A 233 -4.05 1.35 -18.98
CA VAL A 233 -3.34 1.93 -17.84
C VAL A 233 -2.05 1.17 -17.59
N ILE A 234 -0.94 1.90 -17.46
CA ILE A 234 0.32 1.34 -16.96
C ILE A 234 0.60 1.96 -15.59
N THR A 235 0.81 1.11 -14.57
CA THR A 235 1.26 1.58 -13.25
C THR A 235 2.75 1.34 -13.09
N CYS A 236 3.45 2.28 -12.43
CA CYS A 236 4.86 2.18 -12.07
C CYS A 236 4.98 2.39 -10.55
N GLU A 237 5.49 1.40 -9.84
CA GLU A 237 5.45 1.37 -8.37
C GLU A 237 6.75 0.82 -7.78
N GLU A 238 7.13 1.27 -6.61
CA GLU A 238 8.20 0.63 -5.84
C GLU A 238 7.78 -0.75 -5.37
N ILE A 239 6.57 -0.84 -4.83
CA ILE A 239 5.88 -2.08 -4.43
C ILE A 239 4.43 -1.93 -4.88
N PHE A 240 3.80 -2.99 -5.36
CA PHE A 240 2.42 -2.96 -5.79
C PHE A 240 1.47 -2.57 -4.65
N GLU A 241 0.84 -1.42 -4.78
CA GLU A 241 -0.22 -0.91 -3.91
C GLU A 241 -1.44 -0.44 -4.73
N LEU A 242 -1.29 -0.27 -6.05
CA LEU A 242 -2.37 0.18 -6.91
C LEU A 242 -3.20 -1.01 -7.41
N ALA A 243 -4.51 -0.93 -7.17
CA ALA A 243 -5.50 -1.92 -7.62
C ALA A 243 -6.49 -1.23 -8.57
N VAL A 244 -6.04 -0.94 -9.79
CA VAL A 244 -6.84 -0.26 -10.82
C VAL A 244 -7.94 -1.19 -11.32
N PRO A 245 -9.24 -0.86 -11.16
CA PRO A 245 -10.35 -1.78 -11.47
C PRO A 245 -10.75 -1.71 -12.96
N LEU A 246 -9.77 -1.80 -13.86
CA LEU A 246 -9.98 -1.77 -15.31
C LEU A 246 -9.53 -3.08 -15.96
N ARG A 247 -9.96 -3.30 -17.20
CA ARG A 247 -9.67 -4.53 -17.95
C ARG A 247 -8.23 -4.56 -18.49
N ASP A 248 -7.74 -3.43 -18.98
CA ASP A 248 -6.41 -3.33 -19.62
C ASP A 248 -5.46 -2.56 -18.73
N VAL A 249 -4.84 -3.26 -17.77
CA VAL A 249 -3.91 -2.73 -16.81
C VAL A 249 -2.64 -3.56 -16.79
N VAL A 250 -1.49 -2.89 -16.84
CA VAL A 250 -0.19 -3.52 -16.62
C VAL A 250 0.50 -2.83 -15.46
N GLY A 251 0.76 -3.58 -14.40
CA GLY A 251 1.56 -3.12 -13.27
C GLY A 251 3.06 -3.41 -13.48
N LEU A 252 3.89 -2.41 -13.26
CA LEU A 252 5.34 -2.50 -13.25
C LEU A 252 5.86 -2.18 -11.86
N GLN A 253 6.68 -3.08 -11.30
CA GLN A 253 7.27 -2.92 -9.97
C GLN A 253 8.78 -2.83 -10.04
N CYS A 254 9.36 -1.98 -9.20
CA CYS A 254 10.80 -1.91 -8.99
C CYS A 254 11.35 -3.25 -8.51
N ARG A 255 12.60 -3.51 -8.85
CA ARG A 255 13.33 -4.67 -8.32
C ARG A 255 14.55 -4.18 -7.58
N GLN A 256 14.63 -4.55 -6.31
CA GLN A 256 15.83 -4.33 -5.51
C GLN A 256 17.03 -5.12 -6.07
N PRO A 257 18.27 -4.69 -5.86
CA PRO A 257 19.42 -5.47 -6.27
C PRO A 257 19.44 -6.85 -5.59
N ASN A 258 20.08 -7.83 -6.25
CA ASN A 258 20.36 -9.12 -5.65
C ASN A 258 21.50 -9.00 -4.61
N LEU A 259 21.89 -10.12 -3.99
CA LEU A 259 22.97 -10.16 -2.99
C LEU A 259 24.34 -9.69 -3.52
N GLU A 260 24.53 -9.73 -4.82
CA GLU A 260 25.75 -9.25 -5.51
C GLU A 260 25.68 -7.74 -5.83
N GLY A 261 24.61 -7.05 -5.41
CA GLY A 261 24.38 -5.63 -5.69
C GLY A 261 24.00 -5.33 -7.15
N THR A 262 23.62 -6.35 -7.93
CA THR A 262 23.27 -6.22 -9.35
C THR A 262 21.79 -6.48 -9.62
N GLY A 263 21.31 -6.14 -10.82
CA GLY A 263 19.95 -6.45 -11.26
C GLY A 263 18.87 -5.53 -10.70
N ALA A 264 19.20 -4.41 -10.06
CA ALA A 264 18.23 -3.40 -9.65
C ALA A 264 17.46 -2.84 -10.85
N ILE A 265 16.17 -2.61 -10.66
CA ILE A 265 15.30 -1.88 -11.61
C ILE A 265 14.62 -0.77 -10.84
N GLU A 266 15.07 0.44 -11.10
CA GLU A 266 14.56 1.65 -10.46
C GLU A 266 13.27 2.15 -11.10
N LEU A 267 12.48 2.92 -10.36
CA LEU A 267 11.23 3.51 -10.81
C LEU A 267 11.38 4.34 -12.10
N ARG A 268 12.48 5.09 -12.20
CA ARG A 268 12.85 5.85 -13.39
C ARG A 268 12.91 4.98 -14.65
N ARG A 269 13.44 3.76 -14.53
CA ARG A 269 13.52 2.82 -15.65
C ARG A 269 12.13 2.33 -16.05
N LEU A 270 11.27 2.04 -15.07
CA LEU A 270 9.89 1.60 -15.32
C LEU A 270 9.08 2.65 -16.07
N VAL A 271 9.18 3.92 -15.68
CA VAL A 271 8.51 5.03 -16.37
C VAL A 271 8.93 5.10 -17.84
N LYS A 272 10.22 4.95 -18.13
CA LYS A 272 10.73 4.93 -19.53
C LYS A 272 10.21 3.75 -20.35
N GLU A 273 10.11 2.58 -19.76
CA GLU A 273 9.59 1.39 -20.45
C GLU A 273 8.08 1.47 -20.63
N ALA A 274 7.34 2.03 -19.64
CA ALA A 274 5.90 2.25 -19.73
C ALA A 274 5.50 3.04 -20.99
N LEU A 275 6.30 4.04 -21.40
CA LEU A 275 6.05 4.86 -22.59
C LEU A 275 6.09 4.07 -23.90
N ARG A 276 6.71 2.89 -23.92
CA ARG A 276 6.80 2.00 -25.08
C ARG A 276 5.64 0.98 -25.13
N MET A 277 4.81 0.96 -24.07
CA MET A 277 3.73 -0.03 -23.90
C MET A 277 2.36 0.48 -24.38
N ARG A 278 2.33 1.57 -25.15
CA ARG A 278 1.09 2.21 -25.64
C ARG A 278 0.11 2.56 -24.51
N PRO A 279 0.54 3.29 -23.49
CA PRO A 279 -0.35 3.71 -22.42
C PRO A 279 -1.34 4.77 -22.93
N ASP A 280 -2.60 4.70 -22.49
CA ASP A 280 -3.55 5.81 -22.55
C ASP A 280 -3.48 6.63 -21.23
N ARG A 281 -3.03 6.00 -20.14
CA ARG A 281 -2.76 6.62 -18.84
C ARG A 281 -1.52 6.02 -18.19
N ILE A 282 -0.79 6.85 -17.44
CA ILE A 282 0.28 6.42 -16.56
C ILE A 282 -0.03 6.78 -15.12
N LEU A 283 0.11 5.81 -14.21
CA LEU A 283 -0.02 6.01 -12.77
C LEU A 283 1.32 5.70 -12.10
N ILE A 284 1.81 6.64 -11.28
CA ILE A 284 3.04 6.43 -10.52
C ILE A 284 2.69 6.39 -9.04
N GLY A 285 3.00 5.27 -8.39
CA GLY A 285 2.64 5.02 -7.01
C GLY A 285 3.11 6.14 -6.09
N GLU A 286 4.39 6.52 -6.18
CA GLU A 286 4.95 7.65 -5.47
C GLU A 286 6.16 8.22 -6.22
N VAL A 287 6.30 9.55 -6.23
CA VAL A 287 7.43 10.26 -6.80
C VAL A 287 8.30 10.85 -5.68
N ARG A 288 9.58 10.49 -5.67
CA ARG A 288 10.53 10.87 -4.61
C ARG A 288 11.84 11.48 -5.12
N GLU A 289 12.24 11.11 -6.34
CA GLU A 289 13.58 11.40 -6.89
C GLU A 289 13.55 11.76 -8.38
N ALA A 290 14.56 11.32 -9.10
CA ALA A 290 14.83 11.64 -10.50
C ALA A 290 13.76 11.13 -11.49
N GLU A 291 12.96 10.11 -11.14
CA GLU A 291 11.83 9.61 -11.95
C GLU A 291 10.79 10.70 -12.25
N SER A 292 10.72 11.71 -11.40
CA SER A 292 9.87 12.88 -11.57
C SER A 292 10.12 13.60 -12.90
N LEU A 293 11.35 13.65 -13.37
CA LEU A 293 11.69 14.24 -14.66
C LEU A 293 11.09 13.44 -15.83
N ASP A 294 11.27 12.11 -15.81
CA ASP A 294 10.79 11.24 -16.89
C ASP A 294 9.24 11.23 -16.91
N MET A 295 8.61 11.31 -15.74
CA MET A 295 7.16 11.52 -15.63
C MET A 295 6.73 12.87 -16.24
N LEU A 296 7.39 13.97 -15.90
CA LEU A 296 7.07 15.29 -16.48
C LEU A 296 7.20 15.30 -18.00
N ILE A 297 8.22 14.63 -18.55
CA ILE A 297 8.39 14.49 -20.00
C ILE A 297 7.21 13.72 -20.61
N ALA A 298 6.74 12.64 -19.94
CA ALA A 298 5.58 11.89 -20.38
C ALA A 298 4.29 12.73 -20.38
N LEU A 299 4.03 13.43 -19.28
CA LEU A 299 2.86 14.33 -19.17
C LEU A 299 2.91 15.46 -20.17
N ASN A 300 4.08 16.06 -20.40
CA ASN A 300 4.29 17.13 -21.36
C ASN A 300 4.13 16.68 -22.83
N ALA A 301 4.34 15.40 -23.09
CA ALA A 301 4.05 14.77 -24.39
C ALA A 301 2.55 14.51 -24.61
N GLY A 302 1.70 14.85 -23.65
CA GLY A 302 0.25 14.72 -23.74
C GLY A 302 -0.31 13.39 -23.21
N LEU A 303 0.50 12.55 -22.56
CA LEU A 303 0.03 11.35 -21.88
C LEU A 303 -0.58 11.73 -20.53
N PRO A 304 -1.89 11.54 -20.30
CA PRO A 304 -2.48 11.81 -19.00
C PRO A 304 -1.94 10.90 -17.91
N GLY A 305 -1.70 11.48 -16.73
CA GLY A 305 -1.17 10.68 -15.61
C GLY A 305 -1.55 11.21 -14.23
N MET A 306 -1.38 10.35 -13.24
CA MET A 306 -1.58 10.69 -11.85
C MET A 306 -0.43 10.08 -11.02
N CYS A 307 -0.05 10.77 -9.95
CA CYS A 307 0.99 10.28 -9.05
C CYS A 307 0.74 10.73 -7.63
N THR A 308 1.47 10.14 -6.69
CA THR A 308 1.51 10.64 -5.32
C THR A 308 2.87 11.26 -4.97
N ILE A 309 2.88 12.15 -4.00
CA ILE A 309 4.08 12.79 -3.44
C ILE A 309 3.92 13.04 -1.94
N HIS A 310 4.98 12.88 -1.18
CA HIS A 310 5.00 13.32 0.22
C HIS A 310 5.13 14.84 0.31
N ALA A 311 4.16 15.48 0.95
CA ALA A 311 4.18 16.92 1.19
C ALA A 311 3.28 17.29 2.40
N ASN A 312 3.51 18.45 3.00
CA ASN A 312 2.78 18.93 4.17
C ASN A 312 1.60 19.85 3.81
N SER A 313 1.47 20.25 2.55
CA SER A 313 0.36 21.04 2.00
C SER A 313 0.28 20.86 0.49
N ALA A 314 -0.81 21.32 -0.13
CA ALA A 314 -0.93 21.35 -1.58
C ALA A 314 0.15 22.25 -2.21
N ARG A 315 0.46 23.39 -1.60
CA ARG A 315 1.52 24.31 -2.05
C ARG A 315 2.90 23.66 -1.94
N ASP A 316 3.21 22.98 -0.82
CA ASP A 316 4.47 22.27 -0.64
C ASP A 316 4.65 21.15 -1.68
N ALA A 317 3.57 20.45 -2.03
CA ALA A 317 3.58 19.45 -3.10
C ALA A 317 4.03 20.01 -4.46
N VAL A 318 3.51 21.19 -4.82
CA VAL A 318 3.90 21.88 -6.06
C VAL A 318 5.35 22.34 -6.02
N THR A 319 5.80 22.87 -4.89
CA THR A 319 7.20 23.25 -4.70
C THR A 319 8.12 22.04 -4.82
N LYS A 320 7.74 20.92 -4.20
CA LYS A 320 8.51 19.67 -4.23
C LYS A 320 8.61 19.08 -5.64
N ILE A 321 7.49 18.99 -6.36
CA ILE A 321 7.51 18.45 -7.73
C ILE A 321 8.30 19.34 -8.69
N CYS A 322 8.51 20.62 -8.37
CA CYS A 322 9.45 21.49 -9.09
C CYS A 322 10.92 21.25 -8.72
N THR A 323 11.18 20.64 -7.55
CA THR A 323 12.54 20.44 -7.06
C THR A 323 13.09 19.05 -7.41
N LEU A 324 12.26 18.00 -7.30
CA LEU A 324 12.70 16.62 -7.53
C LEU A 324 13.34 16.37 -8.90
N PRO A 325 12.85 16.93 -10.03
CA PRO A 325 13.48 16.74 -11.33
C PRO A 325 14.90 17.26 -11.43
N LEU A 326 15.29 18.22 -10.57
CA LEU A 326 16.66 18.75 -10.53
C LEU A 326 17.68 17.69 -10.06
N LEU A 327 17.21 16.66 -9.35
CA LEU A 327 18.04 15.52 -8.93
C LEU A 327 18.43 14.60 -10.10
N ALA A 328 17.80 14.74 -11.27
CA ALA A 328 18.02 13.87 -12.41
C ALA A 328 19.35 14.17 -13.16
N GLY A 329 19.95 15.34 -12.93
CA GLY A 329 21.26 15.72 -13.50
C GLY A 329 21.51 17.23 -13.40
N GLU A 330 22.79 17.61 -13.41
CA GLU A 330 23.25 19.00 -13.27
C GLU A 330 22.78 19.93 -14.40
N ASN A 331 22.44 19.38 -15.56
CA ASN A 331 21.95 20.13 -16.72
C ASN A 331 20.44 20.46 -16.66
N ILE A 332 19.75 20.02 -15.61
CA ILE A 332 18.32 20.32 -15.42
C ILE A 332 18.19 21.59 -14.58
N SER A 333 17.51 22.60 -15.13
CA SER A 333 17.34 23.88 -14.46
C SER A 333 15.90 24.13 -14.01
N SER A 334 15.74 24.91 -12.95
CA SER A 334 14.41 25.36 -12.49
C SER A 334 13.67 26.20 -13.55
N ALA A 335 14.41 26.91 -14.41
CA ALA A 335 13.85 27.66 -15.53
C ALA A 335 13.13 26.75 -16.56
N PHE A 336 13.53 25.48 -16.67
CA PHE A 336 12.82 24.47 -17.45
C PHE A 336 11.72 23.78 -16.65
N VAL A 337 12.02 23.37 -15.41
CA VAL A 337 11.13 22.53 -14.61
C VAL A 337 9.86 23.27 -14.20
N VAL A 338 9.99 24.49 -13.68
CA VAL A 338 8.82 25.21 -13.12
C VAL A 338 7.73 25.49 -14.17
N PRO A 339 8.03 26.01 -15.38
CA PRO A 339 7.01 26.17 -16.41
C PRO A 339 6.45 24.83 -16.90
N THR A 340 7.29 23.78 -16.94
CA THR A 340 6.85 22.44 -17.34
C THR A 340 5.85 21.86 -16.32
N VAL A 341 6.12 21.97 -15.03
CA VAL A 341 5.18 21.56 -13.96
C VAL A 341 3.87 22.33 -14.06
N ALA A 342 3.95 23.66 -14.25
CA ALA A 342 2.78 24.53 -14.37
C ALA A 342 1.88 24.14 -15.57
N SER A 343 2.47 23.71 -16.68
CA SER A 343 1.74 23.29 -17.88
C SER A 343 1.26 21.83 -17.83
N CYS A 344 1.94 20.96 -17.07
CA CYS A 344 1.65 19.54 -17.03
C CYS A 344 0.58 19.19 -16.00
N PHE A 345 0.69 19.71 -14.77
CA PHE A 345 -0.27 19.37 -13.71
C PHE A 345 -1.48 20.30 -13.73
N ASP A 346 -2.65 19.70 -13.50
CA ASP A 346 -3.92 20.43 -13.48
C ASP A 346 -4.48 20.56 -12.06
N ILE A 347 -4.42 19.49 -11.28
CA ILE A 347 -5.04 19.41 -9.95
C ILE A 347 -4.06 18.86 -8.94
N VAL A 348 -4.07 19.45 -7.76
CA VAL A 348 -3.44 18.90 -6.55
C VAL A 348 -4.53 18.53 -5.56
N VAL A 349 -4.48 17.31 -5.05
CA VAL A 349 -5.35 16.80 -3.97
C VAL A 349 -4.48 16.56 -2.74
N HIS A 350 -4.68 17.35 -1.69
CA HIS A 350 -3.93 17.19 -0.45
C HIS A 350 -4.72 16.40 0.56
N CYS A 351 -4.14 15.27 1.00
CA CYS A 351 -4.69 14.38 2.01
C CYS A 351 -4.01 14.61 3.36
N GLY A 352 -4.80 14.62 4.43
CA GLY A 352 -4.33 14.81 5.80
C GLY A 352 -5.01 13.86 6.78
N ARG A 353 -4.72 14.08 8.07
CA ARG A 353 -5.39 13.43 9.19
C ARG A 353 -5.92 14.50 10.14
N ASP A 354 -7.11 14.29 10.65
CA ASP A 354 -7.63 15.14 11.73
C ASP A 354 -6.98 14.82 13.08
N SER A 355 -7.39 15.54 14.12
CA SER A 355 -6.90 15.36 15.49
C SER A 355 -7.25 13.98 16.10
N ARG A 356 -8.16 13.24 15.48
CA ARG A 356 -8.58 11.87 15.86
C ARG A 356 -7.91 10.80 15.00
N GLY A 357 -6.96 11.20 14.13
CA GLY A 357 -6.28 10.27 13.22
C GLY A 357 -7.09 9.87 11.99
N GLN A 358 -8.31 10.39 11.78
CA GLN A 358 -9.14 10.08 10.61
C GLN A 358 -8.54 10.70 9.34
N ARG A 359 -8.41 9.89 8.31
CA ARG A 359 -7.90 10.31 7.00
C ARG A 359 -8.95 11.10 6.26
N GLN A 360 -8.57 12.27 5.74
CA GLN A 360 -9.47 13.16 5.01
C GLN A 360 -8.74 13.96 3.96
N VAL A 361 -9.49 14.47 2.96
CA VAL A 361 -8.97 15.46 2.01
C VAL A 361 -9.06 16.84 2.66
N GLU A 362 -7.93 17.54 2.71
CA GLU A 362 -7.81 18.87 3.29
C GLU A 362 -8.04 19.97 2.26
N GLU A 363 -7.49 19.76 1.06
CA GLU A 363 -7.51 20.77 0.00
C GLU A 363 -7.54 20.11 -1.38
N ILE A 364 -8.27 20.72 -2.31
CA ILE A 364 -8.21 20.43 -3.73
C ILE A 364 -7.97 21.78 -4.42
N SER A 365 -6.85 21.88 -5.13
CA SER A 365 -6.47 23.12 -5.86
C SER A 365 -6.18 22.82 -7.32
N MET A 366 -6.50 23.74 -8.21
CA MET A 366 -6.08 23.70 -9.61
C MET A 366 -4.88 24.62 -9.85
N LEU A 367 -4.02 24.20 -10.77
CA LEU A 367 -2.93 25.01 -11.29
C LEU A 367 -3.42 25.78 -12.52
N GLY A 368 -3.21 27.10 -12.51
CA GLY A 368 -3.64 27.98 -13.59
C GLY A 368 -2.75 27.96 -14.83
N GLY A 369 -1.64 27.21 -14.80
CA GLY A 369 -0.64 27.19 -15.86
C GLY A 369 0.26 28.41 -15.90
N ARG A 370 0.03 29.44 -15.07
CA ARG A 370 0.81 30.65 -14.98
C ARG A 370 1.92 30.55 -13.95
N VAL A 371 3.04 31.16 -14.27
CA VAL A 371 4.20 31.29 -13.38
C VAL A 371 4.50 32.78 -13.23
N GLU A 372 4.50 33.28 -12.00
CA GLU A 372 4.82 34.64 -11.66
C GLU A 372 5.97 34.63 -10.62
N ASP A 373 7.07 35.30 -10.91
CA ASP A 373 8.27 35.35 -10.08
C ASP A 373 8.78 33.93 -9.64
N GLY A 374 8.68 32.94 -10.54
CA GLY A 374 9.08 31.56 -10.24
C GLY A 374 8.08 30.77 -9.41
N VAL A 375 6.91 31.33 -9.10
CA VAL A 375 5.84 30.70 -8.33
C VAL A 375 4.69 30.32 -9.27
N ILE A 376 4.26 29.06 -9.19
CA ILE A 376 3.11 28.56 -9.95
C ILE A 376 1.82 29.06 -9.29
N GLU A 377 0.94 29.67 -10.09
CA GLU A 377 -0.40 30.07 -9.64
C GLU A 377 -1.25 28.86 -9.28
N MET A 378 -1.90 28.91 -8.13
CA MET A 378 -2.82 27.89 -7.64
C MET A 378 -4.12 28.52 -7.18
N SER A 379 -5.24 27.95 -7.63
CA SER A 379 -6.59 28.35 -7.26
C SER A 379 -7.25 27.25 -6.43
N PRO A 380 -7.53 27.49 -5.14
CA PRO A 380 -8.23 26.50 -4.32
C PRO A 380 -9.66 26.32 -4.82
N LEU A 381 -10.08 25.07 -5.00
CA LEU A 381 -11.44 24.68 -5.38
C LEU A 381 -12.24 24.23 -4.15
N PHE A 382 -11.60 23.42 -3.32
CA PHE A 382 -12.16 22.96 -2.06
C PHE A 382 -11.11 23.09 -0.95
N VAL A 383 -11.54 23.57 0.19
CA VAL A 383 -10.72 23.66 1.41
C VAL A 383 -11.51 23.15 2.60
N ARG A 384 -10.82 22.54 3.56
CA ARG A 384 -11.44 22.13 4.81
C ARG A 384 -11.38 23.29 5.80
N ARG A 385 -12.53 23.66 6.35
CA ARG A 385 -12.70 24.69 7.38
C ARG A 385 -13.61 24.14 8.46
N ASP A 386 -13.22 24.24 9.71
CA ASP A 386 -14.00 23.78 10.87
C ASP A 386 -14.49 22.31 10.71
N GLY A 387 -13.62 21.44 10.21
CA GLY A 387 -13.92 20.01 9.98
C GLY A 387 -14.77 19.72 8.74
N GLN A 388 -15.24 20.75 8.02
CA GLN A 388 -16.05 20.58 6.81
C GLN A 388 -15.30 20.99 5.55
N MET A 389 -15.42 20.21 4.50
CA MET A 389 -14.88 20.56 3.19
C MET A 389 -15.85 21.50 2.47
N VAL A 390 -15.41 22.69 2.10
CA VAL A 390 -16.22 23.74 1.48
C VAL A 390 -15.70 24.04 0.07
N CYS A 391 -16.61 24.13 -0.90
CA CYS A 391 -16.27 24.63 -2.24
C CYS A 391 -16.10 26.16 -2.19
N VAL A 392 -14.90 26.63 -2.51
CA VAL A 392 -14.55 28.06 -2.53
C VAL A 392 -14.33 28.59 -3.96
N ALA A 393 -14.40 27.72 -4.97
CA ALA A 393 -14.19 28.09 -6.34
C ALA A 393 -15.30 29.04 -6.86
N LEU A 394 -14.89 30.13 -7.52
CA LEU A 394 -15.80 31.00 -8.25
C LEU A 394 -15.96 30.52 -9.70
N GLU A 395 -14.89 30.04 -10.30
CA GLU A 395 -14.80 29.51 -11.66
C GLU A 395 -13.80 28.34 -11.70
N LEU A 396 -13.84 27.54 -12.76
CA LEU A 396 -12.85 26.50 -13.00
C LEU A 396 -11.76 27.05 -13.93
N PRO A 397 -10.48 27.01 -13.52
CA PRO A 397 -9.36 27.30 -14.40
C PRO A 397 -9.34 26.42 -15.66
N ASN A 398 -8.70 26.89 -16.72
CA ASN A 398 -8.50 26.15 -17.98
C ASN A 398 -9.81 25.58 -18.59
N PRO A 399 -10.85 26.39 -18.84
CA PRO A 399 -12.16 25.91 -19.29
C PRO A 399 -12.09 25.09 -20.59
N ASP A 400 -11.16 25.41 -21.49
CA ASP A 400 -10.98 24.69 -22.76
C ASP A 400 -10.64 23.19 -22.56
N ARG A 401 -10.02 22.86 -21.47
CA ARG A 401 -9.65 21.48 -21.17
C ARG A 401 -10.86 20.64 -20.81
N TRP A 402 -11.79 21.21 -20.04
CA TRP A 402 -13.08 20.61 -19.71
C TRP A 402 -13.96 20.47 -20.96
N ILE A 403 -14.03 21.53 -21.77
CA ILE A 403 -14.86 21.57 -22.99
C ILE A 403 -14.40 20.49 -23.99
N ARG A 404 -13.07 20.35 -24.21
CA ARG A 404 -12.52 19.32 -25.10
C ARG A 404 -12.87 17.93 -24.68
N ALA A 405 -13.03 17.68 -23.40
CA ALA A 405 -13.45 16.39 -22.83
C ALA A 405 -14.98 16.20 -22.82
N GLY A 406 -15.75 17.18 -23.32
CA GLY A 406 -17.21 17.12 -23.37
C GLY A 406 -17.92 17.60 -22.11
N HIS A 407 -17.20 18.17 -21.16
CA HIS A 407 -17.76 18.75 -19.94
C HIS A 407 -17.98 20.25 -20.09
N ARG A 408 -19.05 20.76 -19.51
CA ARG A 408 -19.30 22.21 -19.39
C ARG A 408 -18.80 22.68 -18.02
N PRO A 409 -17.78 23.57 -17.95
CA PRO A 409 -17.17 24.00 -16.68
C PRO A 409 -18.18 24.54 -15.68
N GLU A 410 -19.19 25.29 -16.15
CA GLU A 410 -20.23 25.84 -15.28
C GLU A 410 -21.10 24.76 -14.65
N GLN A 411 -21.40 23.67 -15.40
CA GLN A 411 -22.19 22.53 -14.89
C GLN A 411 -21.38 21.71 -13.90
N VAL A 412 -20.10 21.45 -14.20
CA VAL A 412 -19.18 20.76 -13.27
C VAL A 412 -19.09 21.52 -11.96
N LEU A 413 -18.90 22.85 -12.02
CA LEU A 413 -18.84 23.70 -10.84
C LEU A 413 -20.18 23.76 -10.08
N ALA A 414 -21.29 23.84 -10.80
CA ALA A 414 -22.62 23.83 -10.18
C ALA A 414 -22.88 22.51 -9.43
N THR A 415 -22.52 21.36 -10.03
CA THR A 415 -22.62 20.04 -9.37
C THR A 415 -21.69 19.97 -8.15
N ALA A 416 -20.47 20.50 -8.27
CA ALA A 416 -19.52 20.56 -7.18
C ALA A 416 -20.03 21.39 -5.98
N LYS A 417 -20.76 22.47 -6.25
CA LYS A 417 -21.40 23.34 -5.23
C LYS A 417 -22.68 22.72 -4.66
N ALA A 418 -23.50 22.06 -5.47
CA ALA A 418 -24.78 21.49 -5.04
C ALA A 418 -24.64 20.33 -4.04
N GLY A 419 -23.51 19.64 -4.02
CA GLY A 419 -23.18 18.66 -2.99
C GLY A 419 -22.85 19.28 -1.62
N GLN A 420 -23.23 20.55 -1.41
CA GLN A 420 -23.00 21.28 -0.15
C GLN A 420 -24.02 20.96 0.91
#